data_54d823ebbd60704c6086f8dfae2adbbf
#
_entry.id   54d823ebbd60704c6086f8dfae2adbbf
#
_cell.length_a   1.000
_cell.length_b   1.000
_cell.length_c   1.000
_cell.angle_alpha   90.00
_cell.angle_beta   90.00
_cell.angle_gamma   90.00
#
_symmetry.space_group_name_H-M   'P 1'
#
loop_
_entity.id
_entity.type
_entity.pdbx_description
1 polymer ?
#
loop_
_entity_poly.entity_id
_entity_poly.type
_entity_poly.pdbx_seq_one_letter_code
_entity_poly.pdbx_strand_id
1 'polypeptide(L)'
;MKALLRGTIPVARRALGDTGDLTLSVRSIYAAALYEDPGAALDDLVEAVETLEETTRTARRVLGGAHPHLRMFEFALRKARATLAARETPSANA
;
A
#
# COMPACT_ATOMS: atom_id res chain seq x y z
N MET A 1 10.63 -7.03 -8.12
CA MET A 1 10.35 -5.90 -7.19
C MET A 1 9.55 -6.34 -5.97
N LYS A 2 8.38 -6.94 -6.20
CA LYS A 2 7.48 -7.36 -5.11
C LYS A 2 8.16 -8.29 -4.10
N ALA A 3 8.84 -9.32 -4.55
CA ALA A 3 9.51 -10.27 -3.66
C ALA A 3 10.62 -9.62 -2.86
N LEU A 4 11.38 -8.71 -3.49
CA LEU A 4 12.44 -7.98 -2.81
C LEU A 4 11.87 -7.09 -1.70
N LEU A 5 10.81 -6.37 -1.99
CA LEU A 5 10.18 -5.50 -1.01
C LEU A 5 9.55 -6.29 0.13
N ARG A 6 8.95 -7.44 -0.19
CA ARG A 6 8.38 -8.32 0.84
C ARG A 6 9.44 -8.76 1.83
N GLY A 7 10.67 -9.04 1.36
CA GLY A 7 11.79 -9.37 2.25
C GLY A 7 12.33 -8.17 2.99
N THR A 8 12.24 -6.97 2.40
CA THR A 8 12.77 -5.74 3.00
C THR A 8 11.91 -5.25 4.17
N ILE A 9 10.58 -5.44 4.09
CA ILE A 9 9.68 -4.93 5.11
C ILE A 9 10.02 -5.43 6.53
N PRO A 10 10.20 -6.75 6.77
CA PRO A 10 10.57 -7.22 8.10
C PRO A 10 11.88 -6.63 8.61
N VAL A 11 12.85 -6.44 7.72
CA VAL A 11 14.13 -5.85 8.07
C VAL A 11 13.94 -4.39 8.49
N ALA A 12 13.18 -3.63 7.71
CA ALA A 12 12.90 -2.23 8.04
C ALA A 12 12.16 -2.09 9.37
N ARG A 13 11.20 -2.98 9.62
CA ARG A 13 10.43 -2.95 10.88
C ARG A 13 11.31 -3.20 12.07
N ARG A 14 12.27 -4.14 11.98
CA ARG A 14 13.17 -4.43 13.07
C ARG A 14 14.18 -3.32 13.31
N ALA A 15 14.68 -2.71 12.24
CA ALA A 15 15.70 -1.67 12.35
C ALA A 15 15.14 -0.31 12.70
N LEU A 16 13.94 0.02 12.18
CA LEU A 16 13.37 1.37 12.24
C LEU A 16 12.06 1.44 13.02
N GLY A 17 11.52 0.30 13.41
CA GLY A 17 10.23 0.21 14.09
C GLY A 17 9.07 0.16 13.09
N ASP A 18 7.92 -0.32 13.56
CA ASP A 18 6.71 -0.47 12.73
C ASP A 18 6.15 0.87 12.26
N THR A 19 6.39 1.93 13.03
CA THR A 19 5.81 3.24 12.78
C THR A 19 6.81 4.23 12.22
N GLY A 20 8.04 3.80 11.95
CA GLY A 20 9.03 4.68 11.35
C GLY A 20 8.60 5.15 9.97
N ASP A 21 8.90 6.41 9.64
CA ASP A 21 8.51 7.00 8.36
C ASP A 21 9.02 6.17 7.19
N LEU A 22 10.27 5.71 7.26
CA LEU A 22 10.83 4.89 6.20
C LEU A 22 10.14 3.53 6.09
N THR A 23 9.80 2.92 7.22
CA THR A 23 9.06 1.66 7.21
C THR A 23 7.69 1.83 6.55
N LEU A 24 6.99 2.91 6.86
CA LEU A 24 5.70 3.20 6.24
C LEU A 24 5.86 3.43 4.74
N SER A 25 6.92 4.13 4.35
CA SER A 25 7.19 4.37 2.93
C SER A 25 7.49 3.09 2.18
N VAL A 26 8.29 2.19 2.75
CA VAL A 26 8.59 0.90 2.13
C VAL A 26 7.32 0.07 1.95
N ARG A 27 6.43 0.09 2.93
CA ARG A 27 5.16 -0.64 2.84
C ARG A 27 4.27 -0.06 1.74
N SER A 28 4.26 1.26 1.58
CA SER A 28 3.51 1.90 0.50
C SER A 28 4.08 1.52 -0.87
N ILE A 29 5.40 1.48 -0.99
CA ILE A 29 6.06 1.09 -2.23
C ILE A 29 5.74 -0.38 -2.57
N TYR A 30 5.74 -1.25 -1.58
CA TYR A 30 5.36 -2.65 -1.78
C TYR A 30 3.93 -2.76 -2.31
N ALA A 31 3.01 -2.03 -1.70
CA ALA A 31 1.62 -2.04 -2.14
C ALA A 31 1.47 -1.52 -3.57
N ALA A 32 2.22 -0.48 -3.92
CA ALA A 32 2.21 0.06 -5.28
C ALA A 32 2.72 -0.98 -6.28
N ALA A 33 3.77 -1.71 -5.93
CA ALA A 33 4.26 -2.78 -6.79
C ALA A 33 3.19 -3.84 -7.04
N LEU A 34 2.32 -4.08 -6.06
CA LEU A 34 1.23 -5.03 -6.21
C LEU A 34 0.13 -4.50 -7.13
N TYR A 35 -0.38 -3.29 -6.89
CA TYR A 35 -1.55 -2.84 -7.64
C TYR A 35 -1.22 -2.26 -9.01
N GLU A 36 0.02 -1.86 -9.24
CA GLU A 36 0.44 -1.33 -10.54
C GLU A 36 0.80 -2.41 -11.55
N ASP A 37 0.95 -3.65 -11.11
CA ASP A 37 1.26 -4.77 -11.99
C ASP A 37 0.01 -5.16 -12.78
N PRO A 38 0.02 -5.04 -14.13
CA PRO A 38 -1.16 -5.42 -14.92
C PRO A 38 -1.51 -6.90 -14.78
N GLY A 39 -0.54 -7.73 -14.42
CA GLY A 39 -0.75 -9.16 -14.21
C GLY A 39 -1.07 -9.53 -12.77
N ALA A 40 -1.35 -8.56 -11.90
CA ALA A 40 -1.62 -8.84 -10.51
C ALA A 40 -2.85 -9.73 -10.34
N ALA A 41 -2.76 -10.71 -9.47
CA ALA A 41 -3.90 -11.53 -9.08
C ALA A 41 -4.83 -10.72 -8.17
N LEU A 42 -6.08 -11.15 -8.08
CA LEU A 42 -7.05 -10.48 -7.20
C LEU A 42 -6.54 -10.43 -5.75
N ASP A 43 -5.92 -11.52 -5.28
CA ASP A 43 -5.36 -11.56 -3.93
C ASP A 43 -4.27 -10.51 -3.72
N ASP A 44 -3.47 -10.23 -4.75
CA ASP A 44 -2.45 -9.19 -4.67
C ASP A 44 -3.09 -7.81 -4.52
N LEU A 45 -4.19 -7.56 -5.20
CA LEU A 45 -4.90 -6.28 -5.10
C LEU A 45 -5.53 -6.11 -3.73
N VAL A 46 -6.09 -7.18 -3.18
CA VAL A 46 -6.63 -7.16 -1.82
C VAL A 46 -5.52 -6.87 -0.82
N GLU A 47 -4.37 -7.53 -0.97
CA GLU A 47 -3.23 -7.30 -0.10
C GLU A 47 -2.75 -5.85 -0.18
N ALA A 48 -2.73 -5.27 -1.38
CA ALA A 48 -2.32 -3.88 -1.56
C ALA A 48 -3.26 -2.93 -0.80
N VAL A 49 -4.57 -3.13 -0.93
CA VAL A 49 -5.55 -2.29 -0.23
C VAL A 49 -5.38 -2.42 1.28
N GLU A 50 -5.28 -3.64 1.79
CA GLU A 50 -5.14 -3.86 3.23
C GLU A 50 -3.86 -3.25 3.77
N THR A 51 -2.76 -3.40 3.04
CA THR A 51 -1.47 -2.83 3.42
C THR A 51 -1.56 -1.30 3.48
N LEU A 52 -2.20 -0.68 2.49
CA LEU A 52 -2.32 0.77 2.45
C LEU A 52 -3.31 1.30 3.49
N GLU A 53 -4.37 0.56 3.78
CA GLU A 53 -5.30 0.94 4.85
C GLU A 53 -4.57 0.99 6.19
N GLU A 54 -3.78 -0.03 6.49
CA GLU A 54 -3.02 -0.07 7.73
C GLU A 54 -1.93 1.00 7.75
N THR A 55 -1.20 1.16 6.64
CA THR A 55 -0.13 2.15 6.54
C THR A 55 -0.68 3.56 6.72
N THR A 56 -1.80 3.86 6.07
CA THR A 56 -2.43 5.19 6.17
C THR A 56 -2.93 5.45 7.58
N ARG A 57 -3.55 4.47 8.21
CA ARG A 57 -4.05 4.59 9.58
C ARG A 57 -2.90 4.89 10.55
N THR A 58 -1.82 4.14 10.43
CA THR A 58 -0.63 4.33 11.26
C THR A 58 0.00 5.69 11.01
N ALA A 59 0.14 6.08 9.75
CA ALA A 59 0.72 7.35 9.38
C ALA A 59 -0.09 8.53 9.93
N ARG A 60 -1.41 8.44 9.86
CA ARG A 60 -2.28 9.51 10.39
C ARG A 60 -2.06 9.69 11.89
N ARG A 61 -1.92 8.60 12.61
CA ARG A 61 -1.69 8.65 14.05
C ARG A 61 -0.29 9.17 14.40
N VAL A 62 0.72 8.77 13.66
CA VAL A 62 2.12 9.04 13.99
C VAL A 62 2.62 10.35 13.38
N LEU A 63 2.28 10.62 12.12
CA LEU A 63 2.79 11.77 11.39
C LEU A 63 1.86 12.97 11.44
N GLY A 64 0.59 12.76 11.74
CA GLY A 64 -0.41 13.81 11.75
C GLY A 64 -1.07 14.02 10.39
N GLY A 65 -2.22 14.68 10.39
CA GLY A 65 -3.07 14.78 9.21
C GLY A 65 -2.53 15.67 8.10
N ALA A 66 -1.55 16.53 8.40
CA ALA A 66 -1.01 17.46 7.42
C ALA A 66 0.31 17.00 6.80
N HIS A 67 0.83 15.84 7.21
CA HIS A 67 2.13 15.38 6.73
C HIS A 67 2.06 14.99 5.26
N PRO A 68 3.04 15.42 4.43
CA PRO A 68 3.02 15.10 2.99
C PRO A 68 2.99 13.61 2.69
N HIS A 69 3.68 12.79 3.47
CA HIS A 69 3.69 11.35 3.25
C HIS A 69 2.32 10.73 3.49
N LEU A 70 1.56 11.27 4.44
CA LEU A 70 0.19 10.79 4.64
C LEU A 70 -0.65 11.00 3.39
N ARG A 71 -0.51 12.16 2.74
CA ARG A 71 -1.24 12.44 1.51
C ARG A 71 -0.85 11.47 0.40
N MET A 72 0.43 11.12 0.31
CA MET A 72 0.89 10.13 -0.66
C MET A 72 0.28 8.76 -0.40
N PHE A 73 0.23 8.34 0.86
CA PHE A 73 -0.35 7.06 1.23
C PHE A 73 -1.86 7.03 0.95
N GLU A 74 -2.55 8.13 1.23
CA GLU A 74 -3.98 8.24 0.93
C GLU A 74 -4.25 8.18 -0.56
N PHE A 75 -3.41 8.84 -1.36
CA PHE A 75 -3.52 8.78 -2.81
C PHE A 75 -3.33 7.34 -3.33
N ALA A 76 -2.29 6.66 -2.82
CA ALA A 76 -2.04 5.27 -3.20
C ALA A 76 -3.20 4.37 -2.81
N LEU A 77 -3.78 4.60 -1.63
CA LEU A 77 -4.92 3.82 -1.18
C LEU A 77 -6.13 3.99 -2.10
N ARG A 78 -6.41 5.24 -2.52
CA ARG A 78 -7.50 5.47 -3.46
C ARG A 78 -7.29 4.74 -4.77
N LYS A 79 -6.05 4.76 -5.28
CA LYS A 79 -5.71 4.06 -6.53
C LYS A 79 -5.84 2.55 -6.38
N ALA A 80 -5.38 2.01 -5.28
CA ALA A 80 -5.47 0.57 -5.03
C ALA A 80 -6.94 0.13 -4.93
N ARG A 81 -7.76 0.90 -4.24
CA ARG A 81 -9.19 0.61 -4.13
C ARG A 81 -9.89 0.68 -5.48
N ALA A 82 -9.54 1.68 -6.30
CA ALA A 82 -10.13 1.80 -7.63
C ALA A 82 -9.72 0.62 -8.52
N THR A 83 -8.47 0.19 -8.44
CA THR A 83 -7.98 -0.94 -9.22
C THR A 83 -8.68 -2.23 -8.80
N LEU A 84 -8.84 -2.43 -7.49
CA LEU A 84 -9.54 -3.61 -6.98
C LEU A 84 -11.00 -3.61 -7.41
N ALA A 85 -11.69 -2.48 -7.28
CA ALA A 85 -13.08 -2.38 -7.66
C ALA A 85 -13.28 -2.66 -9.15
N ALA A 86 -12.39 -2.15 -10.00
CA ALA A 86 -12.46 -2.39 -11.43
C ALA A 86 -12.26 -3.87 -11.76
N ARG A 87 -11.42 -4.56 -10.99
CA ARG A 87 -11.17 -5.98 -11.19
C ARG A 87 -12.34 -6.83 -10.72
N GLU A 88 -13.00 -6.41 -9.65
CA GLU A 88 -14.13 -7.15 -9.07
C GLU A 88 -15.41 -7.01 -9.87
N THR A 89 -15.55 -5.94 -10.67
CA THR A 89 -16.76 -5.68 -11.43
C THR A 89 -16.50 -5.46 -12.92
N PRO A 90 -15.65 -6.27 -13.56
CA PRO A 90 -15.30 -6.02 -14.96
C PRO A 90 -16.48 -6.20 -15.90
N SER A 91 -17.38 -7.12 -15.60
CA SER A 91 -18.51 -7.43 -16.48
C SER A 91 -19.58 -6.35 -16.46
N ALA A 92 -19.57 -5.47 -15.49
CA ALA A 92 -20.55 -4.39 -15.40
C ALA A 92 -20.42 -3.42 -16.58
N ASN A 93 -19.27 -3.41 -17.23
CA ASN A 93 -18.97 -2.50 -18.31
C ASN A 93 -18.97 -3.20 -19.68
N ALA A 94 -19.27 -4.46 -19.69
CA ALA A 94 -19.24 -5.22 -20.94
C ALA A 94 -20.48 -4.95 -21.81
#